data_1fd6e686b12a2e439f4a25b0c8b20eea
#
_entry.id   1fd6e686b12a2e439f4a25b0c8b20eea
#
_cell.length_a   1.000
_cell.length_b   1.000
_cell.length_c   1.000
_cell.angle_alpha   90.00
_cell.angle_beta   90.00
_cell.angle_gamma   90.00
#
_symmetry.space_group_name_H-M   'P 1'
#
loop_
_entity.id
_entity.type
_entity.pdbx_description
1 polymer ?
#
loop_
_entity_poly.entity_id
_entity_poly.type
_entity_poly.pdbx_seq_one_letter_code
_entity_poly.pdbx_strand_id
1 'polypeptide(L)'
;MRKILKITITLIISTFIFIGCSSNSKMNMEGRYLRVGKANLIIDENGGPIVMNNISGNDELFDDLKNGDKIKIKCNEVLNSYPAQTQVDKFKFLEAGDISDIPQSTINSLKELGWEID
;
A
#
# COMPACT_ATOMS: atom_id res chain seq x y z
N MET A 1 -36.48 36.83 -7.99
CA MET A 1 -35.09 37.12 -7.61
C MET A 1 -34.60 36.20 -6.52
N ARG A 2 -35.31 36.12 -5.43
CA ARG A 2 -34.84 35.28 -4.31
C ARG A 2 -34.76 33.79 -4.64
N LYS A 3 -35.67 33.33 -5.51
CA LYS A 3 -35.67 31.93 -5.93
C LYS A 3 -34.43 31.56 -6.74
N ILE A 4 -33.94 32.51 -7.54
CA ILE A 4 -32.75 32.29 -8.36
C ILE A 4 -31.53 32.10 -7.49
N LEU A 5 -31.41 32.89 -6.43
CA LEU A 5 -30.31 32.78 -5.49
C LEU A 5 -30.27 31.41 -4.81
N LYS A 6 -31.42 30.89 -4.43
CA LYS A 6 -31.51 29.57 -3.82
C LYS A 6 -31.05 28.46 -4.76
N ILE A 7 -31.44 28.55 -6.02
CA ILE A 7 -31.03 27.57 -7.02
C ILE A 7 -29.51 27.59 -7.22
N THR A 8 -28.94 28.79 -7.27
CA THR A 8 -27.50 28.94 -7.44
C THR A 8 -26.74 28.30 -6.30
N ILE A 9 -27.20 28.48 -5.08
CA ILE A 9 -26.58 27.89 -3.90
C ILE A 9 -26.63 26.37 -3.97
N THR A 10 -27.74 25.82 -4.37
CA THR A 10 -27.91 24.38 -4.52
C THR A 10 -26.91 23.78 -5.52
N LEU A 11 -26.72 24.45 -6.63
CA LEU A 11 -25.77 24.01 -7.64
C LEU A 11 -24.32 23.98 -7.11
N ILE A 12 -23.95 24.99 -6.35
CA ILE A 12 -22.61 25.07 -5.75
C ILE A 12 -22.41 23.90 -4.80
N ILE A 13 -23.40 23.59 -3.99
CA ILE A 13 -23.29 22.47 -3.03
C ILE A 13 -23.14 21.14 -3.78
N SER A 14 -23.88 20.94 -4.85
CA SER A 14 -23.78 19.72 -5.66
C SER A 14 -22.38 19.55 -6.25
N THR A 15 -21.81 20.63 -6.76
CA THR A 15 -20.45 20.62 -7.31
C THR A 15 -19.44 20.25 -6.23
N PHE A 16 -19.59 20.78 -5.04
CA PHE A 16 -18.69 20.52 -3.94
C PHE A 16 -18.71 19.04 -3.53
N ILE A 17 -19.87 18.44 -3.46
CA ILE A 17 -20.01 17.01 -3.15
C ILE A 17 -19.32 16.16 -4.20
N PHE A 18 -19.47 16.52 -5.46
CA PHE A 18 -18.83 15.81 -6.56
C PHE A 18 -17.30 15.81 -6.44
N ILE A 19 -16.71 16.93 -6.10
CA ILE A 19 -15.27 17.04 -5.90
C ILE A 19 -14.82 16.13 -4.75
N GLY A 20 -15.58 16.08 -3.67
CA GLY A 20 -15.25 15.22 -2.54
C GLY A 20 -15.22 13.74 -2.90
N CYS A 21 -16.08 13.29 -3.80
CA CYS A 21 -16.14 11.90 -4.21
C CYS A 21 -15.00 11.48 -5.14
N SER A 22 -14.37 12.42 -5.83
CA SER A 22 -13.35 12.12 -6.81
C SER A 22 -11.92 12.14 -6.24
N SER A 23 -11.75 12.43 -4.96
CA SER A 23 -10.44 12.49 -4.36
C SER A 23 -9.88 11.08 -4.14
N ASN A 24 -8.95 10.67 -4.99
CA ASN A 24 -8.20 9.45 -4.83
C ASN A 24 -6.99 9.75 -3.94
N SER A 25 -7.20 9.71 -2.64
CA SER A 25 -6.11 9.94 -1.71
C SER A 25 -5.27 8.67 -1.58
N LYS A 26 -3.96 8.82 -1.80
CA LYS A 26 -3.01 7.74 -1.54
C LYS A 26 -2.75 7.67 -0.04
N MET A 27 -2.56 6.46 0.45
CA MET A 27 -2.22 6.21 1.85
C MET A 27 -0.72 6.04 2.00
N ASN A 28 -0.21 6.42 3.16
CA ASN A 28 1.15 6.09 3.56
C ASN A 28 1.11 4.89 4.50
N MET A 29 2.01 3.95 4.29
CA MET A 29 2.09 2.75 5.12
C MET A 29 3.54 2.44 5.41
N GLU A 30 3.86 2.07 6.65
CA GLU A 30 5.17 1.60 7.04
C GLU A 30 5.15 0.12 7.34
N GLY A 31 6.23 -0.57 7.04
CA GLY A 31 6.34 -1.98 7.32
C GLY A 31 7.70 -2.54 6.95
N ARG A 32 7.85 -3.84 7.09
CA ARG A 32 9.08 -4.55 6.76
C ARG A 32 8.98 -5.18 5.36
N TYR A 33 10.02 -5.02 4.59
CA TYR A 33 10.09 -5.59 3.24
C TYR A 33 10.36 -7.08 3.31
N LEU A 34 9.70 -7.85 2.47
CA LEU A 34 9.93 -9.28 2.32
C LEU A 34 9.84 -9.67 0.85
N ARG A 35 10.87 -10.33 0.35
CA ARG A 35 10.86 -10.87 -1.01
C ARG A 35 10.50 -12.35 -0.94
N VAL A 36 9.49 -12.73 -1.72
CA VAL A 36 8.98 -14.09 -1.75
C VAL A 36 8.89 -14.52 -3.21
N GLY A 37 9.84 -15.33 -3.66
CA GLY A 37 9.97 -15.67 -5.06
C GLY A 37 10.17 -14.41 -5.90
N LYS A 38 9.27 -14.14 -6.82
CA LYS A 38 9.30 -12.93 -7.63
C LYS A 38 8.43 -11.81 -7.09
N ALA A 39 7.76 -12.04 -5.99
CA ALA A 39 6.86 -11.06 -5.39
C ALA A 39 7.59 -10.22 -4.35
N ASN A 40 7.15 -8.97 -4.22
CA ASN A 40 7.66 -8.03 -3.23
C ASN A 40 6.52 -7.73 -2.27
N LEU A 41 6.74 -7.95 -0.99
CA LEU A 41 5.73 -7.75 0.04
C LEU A 41 6.18 -6.71 1.05
N ILE A 42 5.22 -6.05 1.67
CA ILE A 42 5.43 -5.28 2.87
C ILE A 42 4.61 -5.94 3.98
N ILE A 43 5.24 -6.13 5.13
CA ILE A 43 4.59 -6.70 6.30
C ILE A 43 4.23 -5.53 7.22
N ASP A 44 2.95 -5.31 7.44
CA ASP A 44 2.50 -4.18 8.24
C ASP A 44 2.79 -4.37 9.73
N GLU A 45 2.45 -3.39 10.55
CA GLU A 45 2.74 -3.42 11.99
C GLU A 45 2.04 -4.57 12.72
N ASN A 46 0.96 -5.06 12.17
CA ASN A 46 0.20 -6.17 12.73
C ASN A 46 0.65 -7.53 12.20
N GLY A 47 1.70 -7.55 11.38
CA GLY A 47 2.20 -8.77 10.78
C GLY A 47 1.45 -9.18 9.52
N GLY A 48 0.59 -8.33 8.98
CA GLY A 48 -0.17 -8.62 7.77
C GLY A 48 0.67 -8.50 6.52
N PRO A 49 0.76 -9.54 5.68
CA PRO A 49 1.52 -9.46 4.44
C PRO A 49 0.70 -8.81 3.34
N ILE A 50 1.32 -7.89 2.61
CA ILE A 50 0.68 -7.14 1.52
C ILE A 50 1.60 -7.19 0.31
N VAL A 51 1.12 -7.75 -0.79
CA VAL A 51 1.88 -7.78 -2.04
C VAL A 51 1.90 -6.38 -2.64
N MET A 52 3.10 -5.90 -2.94
CA MET A 52 3.29 -4.61 -3.58
C MET A 52 3.44 -4.81 -5.09
N ASN A 53 2.42 -4.38 -5.83
CA ASN A 53 2.48 -4.39 -7.28
C ASN A 53 3.14 -3.11 -7.76
N ASN A 54 4.28 -3.25 -8.42
CA ASN A 54 5.09 -2.11 -8.85
C ASN A 54 4.47 -1.45 -10.08
N ILE A 55 3.98 -0.23 -9.91
CA ILE A 55 3.40 0.56 -11.00
C ILE A 55 4.26 1.78 -11.35
N SER A 56 5.53 1.79 -10.90
CA SER A 56 6.42 2.93 -11.08
C SER A 56 6.97 3.09 -12.51
N GLY A 57 6.93 2.02 -13.29
CA GLY A 57 7.62 1.99 -14.57
C GLY A 57 9.10 1.61 -14.45
N ASN A 58 9.60 1.46 -13.24
CA ASN A 58 10.97 1.03 -12.97
C ASN A 58 10.93 -0.40 -12.40
N ASP A 59 11.29 -1.37 -13.22
CA ASP A 59 11.24 -2.78 -12.83
C ASP A 59 12.18 -3.12 -11.68
N GLU A 60 13.17 -2.28 -11.43
CA GLU A 60 14.18 -2.48 -10.39
C GLU A 60 13.87 -1.70 -9.10
N LEU A 61 12.66 -1.19 -8.95
CA LEU A 61 12.29 -0.33 -7.83
C LEU A 61 12.69 -0.90 -6.47
N PHE A 62 12.48 -2.20 -6.25
CA PHE A 62 12.71 -2.85 -4.96
C PHE A 62 14.01 -3.66 -4.90
N ASP A 63 14.84 -3.63 -5.93
CA ASP A 63 16.00 -4.54 -6.05
C ASP A 63 17.05 -4.36 -4.96
N ASP A 64 17.21 -3.14 -4.45
CA ASP A 64 18.22 -2.85 -3.42
C ASP A 64 17.72 -3.15 -2.01
N LEU A 65 16.47 -3.51 -1.85
CA LEU A 65 15.91 -3.82 -0.54
C LEU A 65 16.29 -5.24 -0.12
N LYS A 66 16.49 -5.39 1.19
CA LYS A 66 16.77 -6.69 1.82
C LYS A 66 15.60 -7.06 2.74
N ASN A 67 15.40 -8.36 2.92
CA ASN A 67 14.36 -8.84 3.82
C ASN A 67 14.54 -8.25 5.22
N GLY A 68 13.47 -7.65 5.74
CA GLY A 68 13.47 -7.02 7.05
C GLY A 68 13.68 -5.52 7.02
N ASP A 69 14.11 -4.95 5.90
CA ASP A 69 14.27 -3.49 5.78
C ASP A 69 12.94 -2.79 6.05
N LYS A 70 13.00 -1.71 6.83
CA LYS A 70 11.81 -0.92 7.11
C LYS A 70 11.65 0.17 6.06
N ILE A 71 10.50 0.19 5.44
CA ILE A 71 10.18 1.14 4.38
C ILE A 71 8.84 1.79 4.63
N LYS A 72 8.64 2.93 4.00
CA LYS A 72 7.37 3.62 3.95
C LYS A 72 6.95 3.73 2.50
N ILE A 73 5.76 3.25 2.20
CA ILE A 73 5.23 3.29 0.83
C ILE A 73 4.08 4.26 0.73
N LYS A 74 3.91 4.81 -0.46
CA LYS A 74 2.66 5.43 -0.87
C LYS A 74 1.90 4.41 -1.67
N CYS A 75 0.71 4.08 -1.25
CA CYS A 75 -0.09 3.09 -1.91
C CYS A 75 -1.52 3.58 -2.13
N ASN A 76 -2.15 2.97 -3.10
CA ASN A 76 -3.56 3.18 -3.36
C ASN A 76 -4.35 2.27 -2.40
N GLU A 77 -5.55 1.97 -2.77
CA GLU A 77 -6.40 1.07 -2.01
C GLU A 77 -5.73 -0.30 -1.79
N VAL A 78 -5.87 -0.85 -0.59
CA VAL A 78 -5.40 -2.19 -0.28
C VAL A 78 -6.54 -3.18 -0.51
N LEU A 79 -6.33 -4.14 -1.39
CA LEU A 79 -7.31 -5.18 -1.65
C LEU A 79 -7.32 -6.20 -0.51
N ASN A 80 -8.52 -6.46 -0.01
CA ASN A 80 -8.72 -7.28 1.18
C ASN A 80 -8.71 -8.77 0.84
N SER A 81 -7.53 -9.33 0.73
CA SER A 81 -7.29 -10.76 0.47
C SER A 81 -6.15 -11.23 1.37
N TYR A 82 -5.75 -12.49 1.29
CA TYR A 82 -4.58 -12.98 2.02
C TYR A 82 -3.66 -13.77 1.08
N PRO A 83 -2.44 -13.25 0.84
CA PRO A 83 -1.99 -11.94 1.27
C PRO A 83 -2.76 -10.81 0.59
N ALA A 84 -2.89 -9.69 1.26
CA ALA A 84 -3.51 -8.50 0.68
C ALA A 84 -2.66 -7.97 -0.49
N GLN A 85 -3.19 -7.05 -1.27
CA GLN A 85 -2.48 -6.49 -2.42
C GLN A 85 -2.68 -4.99 -2.50
N THR A 86 -1.64 -4.30 -2.96
CA THR A 86 -1.71 -2.86 -3.21
C THR A 86 -0.79 -2.48 -4.38
N GLN A 87 -0.93 -1.28 -4.88
CA GLN A 87 -0.10 -0.74 -5.96
C GLN A 87 0.86 0.28 -5.39
N VAL A 88 2.13 0.20 -5.76
CA VAL A 88 3.19 1.07 -5.25
C VAL A 88 3.98 1.66 -6.41
N ASP A 89 4.15 2.97 -6.41
CA ASP A 89 4.96 3.67 -7.40
C ASP A 89 6.27 4.21 -6.82
N LYS A 90 6.35 4.36 -5.50
CA LYS A 90 7.56 4.81 -4.82
C LYS A 90 7.54 4.42 -3.35
N PHE A 91 8.73 4.38 -2.76
CA PHE A 91 8.88 4.13 -1.34
C PHE A 91 10.02 4.98 -0.77
N LYS A 92 10.05 5.06 0.55
CA LYS A 92 11.13 5.69 1.29
C LYS A 92 11.77 4.65 2.21
N PHE A 93 13.09 4.49 2.10
CA PHE A 93 13.84 3.64 3.02
C PHE A 93 13.92 4.32 4.39
N LEU A 94 13.58 3.61 5.45
CA LEU A 94 13.59 4.15 6.82
C LEU A 94 14.76 3.62 7.63
N GLU A 95 14.94 2.30 7.69
CA GLU A 95 16.05 1.70 8.42
C GLU A 95 16.34 0.30 7.90
N ALA A 96 17.59 -0.11 8.01
CA ALA A 96 17.99 -1.48 7.68
C ALA A 96 17.48 -2.45 8.75
N GLY A 97 17.15 -3.65 8.32
CA GLY A 97 16.72 -4.72 9.21
C GLY A 97 17.15 -6.06 8.67
N ASP A 98 16.63 -7.13 9.26
CA ASP A 98 16.82 -8.47 8.73
C ASP A 98 15.55 -9.29 8.92
N ILE A 99 15.58 -10.55 8.49
CA ILE A 99 14.37 -11.38 8.49
C ILE A 99 13.81 -11.61 9.89
N SER A 100 14.65 -11.50 10.93
CA SER A 100 14.18 -11.64 12.31
C SER A 100 13.27 -10.49 12.75
N ASP A 101 13.26 -9.38 12.04
CA ASP A 101 12.36 -8.26 12.28
C ASP A 101 10.94 -8.51 11.76
N ILE A 102 10.74 -9.62 11.07
CA ILE A 102 9.42 -10.01 10.55
C ILE A 102 8.85 -11.08 11.48
N PRO A 103 7.58 -10.97 11.89
CA PRO A 103 6.97 -11.99 12.77
C PRO A 103 7.07 -13.39 12.16
N GLN A 104 7.53 -14.34 12.95
CA GLN A 104 7.67 -15.73 12.50
C GLN A 104 6.32 -16.33 12.10
N SER A 105 5.24 -15.92 12.75
CA SER A 105 3.90 -16.39 12.39
C SER A 105 3.51 -15.98 10.98
N THR A 106 3.91 -14.79 10.55
CA THR A 106 3.67 -14.33 9.18
C THR A 106 4.42 -15.19 8.18
N ILE A 107 5.70 -15.45 8.46
CA ILE A 107 6.54 -16.28 7.60
C ILE A 107 5.95 -17.68 7.50
N ASN A 108 5.54 -18.27 8.61
CA ASN A 108 4.96 -19.60 8.63
C ASN A 108 3.66 -19.65 7.83
N SER A 109 2.80 -18.66 7.96
CA SER A 109 1.54 -18.60 7.22
C SER A 109 1.77 -18.52 5.72
N LEU A 110 2.74 -17.73 5.29
CA LEU A 110 3.08 -17.61 3.87
C LEU A 110 3.61 -18.94 3.33
N LYS A 111 4.46 -19.63 4.09
CA LYS A 111 4.98 -20.93 3.68
C LYS A 111 3.88 -21.97 3.55
N GLU A 112 2.89 -21.94 4.44
CA GLU A 112 1.74 -22.84 4.36
C GLU A 112 0.93 -22.60 3.10
N LEU A 113 0.92 -21.38 2.58
CA LEU A 113 0.25 -21.06 1.32
C LEU A 113 1.08 -21.41 0.09
N GLY A 114 2.29 -21.94 0.27
CA GLY A 114 3.15 -22.31 -0.83
C GLY A 114 4.11 -21.23 -1.30
N TRP A 115 4.23 -20.14 -0.56
CA TRP A 115 5.17 -19.08 -0.90
C TRP A 115 6.58 -19.46 -0.46
N GLU A 116 7.54 -19.25 -1.35
CA GLU A 116 8.95 -19.53 -1.06
C GLU A 116 9.64 -18.25 -0.60
N ILE A 117 10.21 -18.29 0.60
CA ILE A 117 10.88 -17.15 1.20
C ILE A 117 12.39 -17.35 1.07
N ASP A 118 13.05 -16.36 0.49
CA ASP A 118 14.51 -16.38 0.28
C ASP A 118 15.30 -16.19 1.56
#